data_8a40403e331c30dd16af742c904cd12b
#
_entry.id   8a40403e331c30dd16af742c904cd12b
#
_cell.length_a   1.000
_cell.length_b   1.000
_cell.length_c   1.000
_cell.angle_alpha   90.00
_cell.angle_beta   90.00
_cell.angle_gamma   90.00
#
_symmetry.space_group_name_H-M   'P 1'
#
loop_
_entity.id
_entity.type
_entity.pdbx_description
1 polymer ?
#
loop_
_entity_poly.entity_id
_entity_poly.type
_entity_poly.pdbx_seq_one_letter_code
_entity_poly.pdbx_strand_id
1 'polypeptide(L)'
;MRGGVGFITDGSVRDSFEMDSIGIPVYTAGVSANTNLIHHHAVDFQVPIGCAGVAVFPGDILVGDQEGVLVIPHEIADEVAIAAAEQHLIEDFILLKVRQGAKLPGTYPPSPELLEEFNKTTRESGK
;
A
#
# COMPACT_ATOMS: atom_id res chain seq x y z
N MET A 1 2.30 -0.71 -25.41
CA MET A 1 1.74 -0.39 -24.08
C MET A 1 1.51 1.12 -24.00
N ARG A 2 0.40 1.56 -23.40
CA ARG A 2 0.05 3.00 -23.30
C ARG A 2 0.50 3.65 -21.98
N GLY A 3 1.43 3.01 -21.24
CA GLY A 3 2.04 3.56 -20.03
C GLY A 3 1.28 3.29 -18.72
N GLY A 4 0.15 2.57 -18.76
CA GLY A 4 -0.54 2.14 -17.53
C GLY A 4 0.31 1.12 -16.77
N VAL A 5 0.47 1.34 -15.46
CA VAL A 5 1.31 0.49 -14.59
C VAL A 5 0.49 -0.33 -13.58
N GLY A 6 -0.81 -0.06 -13.47
CA GLY A 6 -1.75 -0.79 -12.62
C GLY A 6 -3.19 -0.42 -12.93
N PHE A 7 -4.13 -1.21 -12.40
CA PHE A 7 -5.55 -0.96 -12.51
C PHE A 7 -6.25 -1.22 -11.17
N ILE A 8 -7.02 -0.26 -10.70
CA ILE A 8 -7.73 -0.33 -9.43
C ILE A 8 -9.17 0.07 -9.66
N THR A 9 -10.10 -0.75 -9.17
CA THR A 9 -11.54 -0.49 -9.26
C THR A 9 -12.29 -1.15 -8.10
N ASP A 10 -13.34 -0.52 -7.63
CA ASP A 10 -14.33 -1.12 -6.72
C ASP A 10 -15.44 -1.88 -7.47
N GLY A 11 -15.34 -1.94 -8.80
CA GLY A 11 -16.16 -2.79 -9.64
C GLY A 11 -15.55 -4.16 -9.87
N SER A 12 -16.29 -5.02 -10.58
CA SER A 12 -15.81 -6.31 -11.06
C SER A 12 -15.19 -6.19 -12.45
N VAL A 13 -14.23 -7.07 -12.73
CA VAL A 13 -13.59 -7.19 -14.05
C VAL A 13 -13.96 -8.52 -14.72
N ARG A 14 -13.81 -8.58 -16.02
CA ARG A 14 -13.82 -9.83 -16.81
C ARG A 14 -12.42 -10.06 -17.39
N ASP A 15 -12.24 -11.21 -18.01
CA ASP A 15 -10.98 -11.61 -18.66
C ASP A 15 -9.77 -11.60 -17.67
N SER A 16 -10.02 -12.03 -16.42
CA SER A 16 -9.04 -11.97 -15.33
C SER A 16 -7.77 -12.80 -15.63
N PHE A 17 -7.87 -13.92 -16.35
CA PHE A 17 -6.72 -14.72 -16.74
C PHE A 17 -5.81 -13.99 -17.73
N GLU A 18 -6.40 -13.30 -18.69
CA GLU A 18 -5.67 -12.48 -19.65
C GLU A 18 -5.02 -11.27 -18.96
N MET A 19 -5.72 -10.65 -18.01
CA MET A 19 -5.18 -9.53 -17.21
C MET A 19 -3.95 -9.97 -16.39
N ASP A 20 -4.01 -11.13 -15.76
CA ASP A 20 -2.88 -11.70 -15.02
C ASP A 20 -1.66 -11.91 -15.93
N SER A 21 -1.88 -12.39 -17.14
CA SER A 21 -0.82 -12.63 -18.13
C SER A 21 -0.11 -11.34 -18.61
N ILE A 22 -0.75 -10.17 -18.47
CA ILE A 22 -0.15 -8.87 -18.81
C ILE A 22 0.91 -8.45 -17.80
N GLY A 23 0.83 -8.96 -16.55
CA GLY A 23 1.81 -8.72 -15.50
C GLY A 23 1.74 -7.32 -14.87
N ILE A 24 0.58 -6.65 -14.94
CA ILE A 24 0.32 -5.43 -14.17
C ILE A 24 -0.54 -5.75 -12.95
N PRO A 25 -0.35 -5.07 -11.81
CA PRO A 25 -1.21 -5.26 -10.66
C PRO A 25 -2.65 -4.81 -10.98
N VAL A 26 -3.62 -5.66 -10.60
CA VAL A 26 -5.05 -5.40 -10.76
C VAL A 26 -5.73 -5.62 -9.42
N TYR A 27 -6.36 -4.58 -8.89
CA TYR A 27 -7.16 -4.61 -7.67
C TYR A 27 -8.62 -4.40 -8.05
N THR A 28 -9.48 -5.33 -7.68
CA THR A 28 -10.89 -5.37 -8.08
C THR A 28 -11.77 -5.95 -6.97
N ALA A 29 -13.03 -5.53 -6.92
CA ALA A 29 -14.01 -6.15 -6.01
C ALA A 29 -14.40 -7.58 -6.40
N GLY A 30 -14.06 -8.04 -7.60
CA GLY A 30 -14.35 -9.39 -8.04
C GLY A 30 -14.29 -9.58 -9.54
N VAL A 31 -14.78 -10.72 -9.99
CA VAL A 31 -14.87 -11.05 -11.43
C VAL A 31 -16.33 -11.15 -11.87
N SER A 32 -16.61 -10.80 -13.13
CA SER A 32 -17.95 -10.85 -13.71
C SER A 32 -17.86 -11.19 -15.19
N ALA A 33 -18.74 -12.05 -15.68
CA ALA A 33 -18.82 -12.41 -17.09
C ALA A 33 -19.42 -11.30 -17.97
N ASN A 34 -20.09 -10.32 -17.38
CA ASN A 34 -20.76 -9.25 -18.10
C ASN A 34 -19.76 -8.25 -18.69
N THR A 35 -20.06 -7.77 -19.91
CA THR A 35 -19.32 -6.63 -20.47
C THR A 35 -19.69 -5.34 -19.74
N ASN A 36 -18.70 -4.45 -19.54
CA ASN A 36 -18.90 -3.14 -18.92
C ASN A 36 -19.94 -2.27 -19.65
N LEU A 37 -20.05 -2.39 -20.98
CA LEU A 37 -20.96 -1.58 -21.81
C LEU A 37 -22.45 -1.77 -21.49
N ILE A 38 -22.81 -2.80 -20.72
CA ILE A 38 -24.18 -3.06 -20.32
C ILE A 38 -24.61 -2.17 -19.13
N HIS A 39 -23.69 -1.90 -18.19
CA HIS A 39 -23.98 -1.26 -16.91
C HIS A 39 -23.17 0.01 -16.64
N HIS A 40 -22.10 0.24 -17.38
CA HIS A 40 -21.20 1.37 -17.15
C HIS A 40 -21.11 2.26 -18.37
N HIS A 41 -21.03 3.55 -18.11
CA HIS A 41 -20.75 4.57 -19.11
C HIS A 41 -19.63 5.47 -18.58
N ALA A 42 -18.55 5.62 -19.34
CA ALA A 42 -17.49 6.55 -18.99
C ALA A 42 -18.01 7.99 -19.15
N VAL A 43 -18.06 8.72 -18.04
CA VAL A 43 -18.58 10.10 -18.00
C VAL A 43 -17.44 11.09 -18.15
N ASP A 44 -16.31 10.85 -17.48
CA ASP A 44 -15.16 11.75 -17.46
C ASP A 44 -13.87 11.00 -17.16
N PHE A 45 -12.73 11.72 -17.20
CA PHE A 45 -11.40 11.23 -16.83
C PHE A 45 -10.61 12.38 -16.20
N GLN A 46 -9.58 12.03 -15.38
CA GLN A 46 -8.77 13.02 -14.64
C GLN A 46 -9.62 13.91 -13.72
N VAL A 47 -10.61 13.35 -13.07
CA VAL A 47 -11.49 14.02 -12.10
C VAL A 47 -11.44 13.27 -10.77
N PRO A 48 -11.73 13.93 -9.64
CA PRO A 48 -11.90 13.24 -8.36
C PRO A 48 -13.00 12.19 -8.43
N ILE A 49 -12.73 11.02 -7.85
CA ILE A 49 -13.68 9.90 -7.79
C ILE A 49 -13.82 9.36 -6.37
N GLY A 50 -14.90 8.63 -6.11
CA GLY A 50 -14.99 7.71 -4.98
C GLY A 50 -14.66 6.30 -5.47
N CYS A 51 -13.76 5.60 -4.80
CA CYS A 51 -13.43 4.21 -5.06
C CYS A 51 -13.42 3.43 -3.75
N ALA A 52 -14.27 2.41 -3.61
CA ALA A 52 -14.45 1.63 -2.39
C ALA A 52 -14.66 2.49 -1.12
N GLY A 53 -15.38 3.60 -1.24
CA GLY A 53 -15.66 4.53 -0.13
C GLY A 53 -14.54 5.51 0.21
N VAL A 54 -13.44 5.51 -0.55
CA VAL A 54 -12.30 6.43 -0.40
C VAL A 54 -12.31 7.45 -1.54
N ALA A 55 -12.08 8.74 -1.21
CA ALA A 55 -11.88 9.77 -2.21
C ALA A 55 -10.48 9.62 -2.84
N VAL A 56 -10.42 9.66 -4.17
CA VAL A 56 -9.16 9.59 -4.94
C VAL A 56 -9.12 10.78 -5.88
N PHE A 57 -8.04 11.54 -5.81
CA PHE A 57 -7.82 12.71 -6.64
C PHE A 57 -6.75 12.42 -7.70
N PRO A 58 -6.84 13.06 -8.88
CA PRO A 58 -5.76 12.99 -9.86
C PRO A 58 -4.43 13.47 -9.26
N GLY A 59 -3.41 12.63 -9.36
CA GLY A 59 -2.10 12.89 -8.76
C GLY A 59 -1.83 12.17 -7.43
N ASP A 60 -2.86 11.63 -6.77
CA ASP A 60 -2.67 10.81 -5.58
C ASP A 60 -1.81 9.57 -5.88
N ILE A 61 -1.02 9.16 -4.90
CA ILE A 61 -0.18 7.97 -4.98
C ILE A 61 -0.95 6.77 -4.44
N LEU A 62 -0.99 5.71 -5.22
CA LEU A 62 -1.64 4.46 -4.85
C LEU A 62 -0.57 3.41 -4.56
N VAL A 63 -0.61 2.86 -3.34
CA VAL A 63 0.28 1.78 -2.90
C VAL A 63 -0.57 0.56 -2.61
N GLY A 64 -0.27 -0.55 -3.28
CA GLY A 64 -1.06 -1.76 -3.13
C GLY A 64 -0.20 -3.00 -2.97
N ASP A 65 -0.67 -3.92 -2.11
CA ASP A 65 -0.09 -5.24 -1.89
C ASP A 65 -1.19 -6.31 -1.81
N GLN A 66 -0.88 -7.49 -1.23
CA GLN A 66 -1.85 -8.58 -1.08
C GLN A 66 -2.98 -8.28 -0.08
N GLU A 67 -2.81 -7.30 0.80
CA GLU A 67 -3.80 -6.92 1.81
C GLU A 67 -4.76 -5.82 1.33
N GLY A 68 -4.36 -5.06 0.29
CA GLY A 68 -5.23 -4.04 -0.28
C GLY A 68 -4.48 -2.87 -0.91
N VAL A 69 -5.19 -1.74 -1.01
CA VAL A 69 -4.67 -0.51 -1.62
C VAL A 69 -4.85 0.66 -0.66
N LEU A 70 -3.79 1.43 -0.48
CA LEU A 70 -3.81 2.72 0.21
C LEU A 70 -3.77 3.86 -0.80
N VAL A 71 -4.49 4.93 -0.48
CA VAL A 71 -4.43 6.20 -1.20
C VAL A 71 -3.64 7.20 -0.36
N ILE A 72 -2.57 7.73 -0.91
CA ILE A 72 -1.73 8.74 -0.27
C ILE A 72 -1.91 10.05 -1.03
N PRO A 73 -2.50 11.08 -0.41
CA PRO A 73 -2.61 12.39 -1.02
C PRO A 73 -1.24 12.90 -1.46
N HIS A 74 -1.19 13.42 -2.68
CA HIS A 74 0.05 13.90 -3.29
C HIS A 74 0.84 14.86 -2.41
N GLU A 75 0.14 15.75 -1.69
CA GLU A 75 0.74 16.81 -0.88
C GLU A 75 1.55 16.29 0.32
N ILE A 76 1.24 15.10 0.82
CA ILE A 76 1.90 14.49 1.99
C ILE A 76 2.73 13.25 1.63
N ALA A 77 2.90 12.95 0.36
CA ALA A 77 3.53 11.70 -0.09
C ALA A 77 4.98 11.55 0.42
N ASP A 78 5.76 12.62 0.36
CA ASP A 78 7.15 12.61 0.84
C ASP A 78 7.23 12.41 2.36
N GLU A 79 6.36 13.08 3.12
CA GLU A 79 6.28 12.91 4.57
C GLU A 79 5.90 11.48 4.95
N VAL A 80 4.88 10.91 4.29
CA VAL A 80 4.47 9.53 4.52
C VAL A 80 5.58 8.55 4.15
N ALA A 81 6.29 8.76 3.04
CA ALA A 81 7.38 7.89 2.62
C ALA A 81 8.53 7.87 3.62
N ILE A 82 8.91 9.04 4.16
CA ILE A 82 9.96 9.15 5.18
C ILE A 82 9.52 8.44 6.46
N ALA A 83 8.32 8.76 6.97
CA ALA A 83 7.80 8.16 8.19
C ALA A 83 7.65 6.63 8.08
N ALA A 84 7.17 6.12 6.94
CA ALA A 84 7.05 4.70 6.69
C ALA A 84 8.42 3.99 6.65
N ALA A 85 9.43 4.61 6.05
CA ALA A 85 10.79 4.07 6.02
C ALA A 85 11.39 3.98 7.43
N GLU A 86 11.21 5.01 8.26
CA GLU A 86 11.66 5.02 9.65
C GLU A 86 10.93 3.95 10.49
N GLN A 87 9.62 3.86 10.33
CA GLN A 87 8.81 2.86 11.02
C GLN A 87 9.22 1.43 10.65
N HIS A 88 9.50 1.17 9.39
CA HIS A 88 9.94 -0.13 8.90
C HIS A 88 11.24 -0.58 9.58
N LEU A 89 12.21 0.30 9.75
CA LEU A 89 13.46 -0.01 10.46
C LEU A 89 13.23 -0.40 11.92
N ILE A 90 12.31 0.27 12.61
CA ILE A 90 11.92 -0.03 13.98
C ILE A 90 11.23 -1.41 14.04
N GLU A 91 10.34 -1.69 13.10
CA GLU A 91 9.60 -2.96 13.04
C GLU A 91 10.52 -4.14 12.75
N ASP A 92 11.49 -3.99 11.86
CA ASP A 92 12.52 -5.00 11.61
C ASP A 92 13.36 -5.30 12.87
N PHE A 93 13.71 -4.26 13.62
CA PHE A 93 14.41 -4.42 14.89
C PHE A 93 13.54 -5.15 15.92
N ILE A 94 12.28 -4.78 16.05
CA ILE A 94 11.31 -5.47 16.93
C ILE A 94 11.18 -6.94 16.55
N LEU A 95 11.02 -7.23 15.26
CA LEU A 95 10.91 -8.59 14.73
C LEU A 95 12.15 -9.42 15.07
N LEU A 96 13.35 -8.84 14.95
CA LEU A 96 14.60 -9.48 15.34
C LEU A 96 14.59 -9.83 16.84
N LYS A 97 14.18 -8.91 17.72
CA LYS A 97 14.08 -9.15 19.17
C LYS A 97 13.10 -10.26 19.50
N VAL A 98 11.94 -10.28 18.87
CA VAL A 98 10.94 -11.34 19.08
C VAL A 98 11.48 -12.69 18.63
N ARG A 99 12.16 -12.76 17.48
CA ARG A 99 12.83 -14.01 17.01
C ARG A 99 13.92 -14.49 17.96
N GLN A 100 14.54 -13.60 18.71
CA GLN A 100 15.52 -13.91 19.76
C GLN A 100 14.88 -14.30 21.09
N GLY A 101 13.54 -14.35 21.20
CA GLY A 101 12.81 -14.79 22.36
C GLY A 101 12.31 -13.66 23.29
N ALA A 102 12.38 -12.41 22.86
CA ALA A 102 11.78 -11.31 23.61
C ALA A 102 10.25 -11.49 23.71
N LYS A 103 9.68 -11.12 24.87
CA LYS A 103 8.23 -11.18 25.07
C LYS A 103 7.56 -10.03 24.35
N LEU A 104 6.39 -10.26 23.73
CA LEU A 104 5.61 -9.21 23.05
C LEU A 104 5.31 -8.00 23.95
N PRO A 105 4.81 -8.15 25.19
CA PRO A 105 4.65 -7.00 26.08
C PRO A 105 5.97 -6.29 26.34
N GLY A 106 6.05 -5.00 26.02
CA GLY A 106 7.25 -4.16 26.10
C GLY A 106 8.16 -4.19 24.87
N THR A 107 7.96 -5.16 23.96
CA THR A 107 8.61 -5.19 22.64
C THR A 107 7.68 -4.62 21.56
N TYR A 108 6.39 -4.89 21.67
CA TYR A 108 5.38 -4.27 20.81
C TYR A 108 4.10 -3.93 21.62
N PRO A 109 3.69 -2.65 21.67
CA PRO A 109 4.45 -1.49 21.19
C PRO A 109 5.80 -1.36 21.90
N PRO A 110 6.84 -0.77 21.24
CA PRO A 110 8.18 -0.70 21.80
C PRO A 110 8.21 0.19 23.04
N SER A 111 8.86 -0.29 24.10
CA SER A 111 9.11 0.50 25.29
C SER A 111 10.16 1.60 25.03
N PRO A 112 10.23 2.65 25.87
CA PRO A 112 11.27 3.67 25.73
C PRO A 112 12.68 3.09 25.74
N GLU A 113 12.94 2.08 26.56
CA GLU A 113 14.24 1.41 26.66
C GLU A 113 14.60 0.69 25.36
N LEU A 114 13.62 0.03 24.71
CA LEU A 114 13.82 -0.63 23.43
C LEU A 114 14.11 0.36 22.31
N LEU A 115 13.44 1.51 22.30
CA LEU A 115 13.71 2.59 21.35
C LEU A 115 15.10 3.20 21.55
N GLU A 116 15.58 3.34 22.79
CA GLU A 116 16.96 3.75 23.06
C GLU A 116 17.98 2.74 22.54
N GLU A 117 17.71 1.45 22.70
CA GLU A 117 18.56 0.38 22.17
C GLU A 117 18.60 0.41 20.64
N PHE A 118 17.45 0.55 19.98
CA PHE A 118 17.36 0.72 18.54
C PHE A 118 18.22 1.90 18.06
N ASN A 119 18.07 3.07 18.66
CA ASN A 119 18.82 4.26 18.32
C ASN A 119 20.33 4.11 18.47
N LYS A 120 20.80 3.37 19.48
CA LYS A 120 22.23 3.06 19.66
C LYS A 120 22.73 2.16 18.55
N THR A 121 22.00 1.08 18.26
CA THR A 121 22.36 0.11 17.22
C THR A 121 22.43 0.75 15.83
N THR A 122 21.49 1.62 15.51
CA THR A 122 21.45 2.32 14.22
C THR A 122 22.62 3.30 14.05
N ARG A 123 23.02 3.99 15.13
CA ARG A 123 24.18 4.89 15.11
C ARG A 123 25.51 4.15 14.93
N GLU A 124 25.64 2.94 15.46
CA GLU A 124 26.84 2.11 15.35
C GLU A 124 26.96 1.46 13.96
N SER A 125 25.83 1.15 13.32
CA SER A 125 25.78 0.53 11.98
C SER A 125 25.95 1.54 10.84
N GLY A 126 25.75 2.84 11.10
CA GLY A 126 25.89 3.94 10.12
C GLY A 126 27.30 4.55 10.07
N LYS A 127 28.29 3.92 10.70
CA LYS A 127 29.74 4.19 10.56
C LYS A 127 30.37 3.12 9.68
#